data_fe37bbc1719ae5cb948d464fdd35f977
#
_entry.id   fe37bbc1719ae5cb948d464fdd35f977
#
_cell.length_a   1.000
_cell.length_b   1.000
_cell.length_c   1.000
_cell.angle_alpha   90.00
_cell.angle_beta   90.00
_cell.angle_gamma   90.00
#
_symmetry.space_group_name_H-M   'P 1'
#
loop_
_entity.id
_entity.type
_entity.pdbx_description
1 polymer ?
#
loop_
_entity_poly.entity_id
_entity_poly.type
_entity_poly.pdbx_seq_one_letter_code
_entity_poly.pdbx_strand_id
1 'polypeptide(L)'
;MVLTPVLNGEASVNPSSSSNCIYCGDNLTVLKHLLEEHKNLIDMIYIDPPYNTGKDFTFRDSFKHDRYRSLPSLQDTKNVDPHSLWRLFMEPRLEISRDLLSERGLIFISIDDNEIHNLRQMMGEIYGEVNFIATLVRQSGVAPRQDARHVAVQHDYVVIYAKDSKKTILNRKPSALKGFVHEDEHVEERGRYRLNKLDRGSIRYSGSLDYPIRTTDGIEVWPGGDPDDKKWTWRWSEKKVVWGVENDFIVFKKSRNGKASVYFKEYEKVDNQCRQMVRTNPYSTLIRGCPNEKGSRELKTLFKRRVFDYPKPVVLIKRLLKMGSHKDSLILDFFAGAGSTGQAVWELNRQDSGTRQFILAQLDEPVLDEEVAKDFPTVADITIERMRRVAKQYSESDNSDNLFGFGVFRMPS
;
A
#
# COMPACT_ATOMS: atom_id res chain seq x y z
N MET A 1 -28.97 19.29 -3.54
CA MET A 1 -29.12 18.73 -4.89
C MET A 1 -27.75 18.21 -5.29
N VAL A 2 -27.65 16.91 -5.61
CA VAL A 2 -26.38 16.35 -6.09
C VAL A 2 -26.28 16.61 -7.59
N LEU A 3 -25.13 17.12 -8.04
CA LEU A 3 -24.91 17.45 -9.44
C LEU A 3 -24.65 16.16 -10.24
N THR A 4 -25.36 15.97 -11.34
CA THR A 4 -25.16 14.82 -12.23
C THR A 4 -24.03 15.10 -13.21
N PRO A 5 -23.00 14.23 -13.29
CA PRO A 5 -21.89 14.40 -14.22
C PRO A 5 -22.33 14.15 -15.67
N VAL A 6 -21.66 14.82 -16.61
CA VAL A 6 -21.90 14.65 -18.05
C VAL A 6 -20.75 13.87 -18.67
N LEU A 7 -21.10 12.79 -19.40
CA LEU A 7 -20.11 11.98 -20.12
C LEU A 7 -19.48 12.79 -21.27
N ASN A 8 -18.15 12.89 -21.27
CA ASN A 8 -17.37 13.45 -22.38
C ASN A 8 -16.90 12.30 -23.28
N GLY A 9 -17.67 11.98 -24.32
CA GLY A 9 -17.39 10.87 -25.23
C GLY A 9 -16.08 11.03 -26.00
N GLU A 10 -15.72 12.25 -26.40
CA GLU A 10 -14.45 12.53 -27.13
C GLU A 10 -13.22 12.30 -26.28
N ALA A 11 -13.33 12.57 -24.97
CA ALA A 11 -12.25 12.34 -24.02
C ALA A 11 -12.16 10.88 -23.56
N SER A 12 -13.20 10.08 -23.70
CA SER A 12 -13.28 8.69 -23.27
C SER A 12 -12.54 7.73 -24.21
N VAL A 13 -12.17 6.56 -23.70
CA VAL A 13 -11.56 5.45 -24.46
C VAL A 13 -12.36 4.19 -24.17
N ASN A 14 -12.98 3.60 -25.21
CA ASN A 14 -13.79 2.37 -25.09
C ASN A 14 -14.75 2.38 -23.88
N PRO A 15 -15.55 3.44 -23.65
CA PRO A 15 -16.30 3.61 -22.39
C PRO A 15 -17.38 2.52 -22.20
N SER A 16 -17.93 1.98 -23.29
CA SER A 16 -18.96 0.92 -23.24
C SER A 16 -18.40 -0.44 -22.81
N SER A 17 -17.09 -0.65 -22.89
CA SER A 17 -16.44 -1.91 -22.54
C SER A 17 -15.75 -1.86 -21.17
N SER A 18 -15.81 -0.74 -20.45
CA SER A 18 -15.07 -0.53 -19.20
C SER A 18 -15.90 0.19 -18.15
N SER A 19 -15.79 -0.27 -16.91
CA SER A 19 -16.35 0.41 -15.73
C SER A 19 -15.35 1.40 -15.08
N ASN A 20 -14.19 1.63 -15.69
CA ASN A 20 -13.25 2.64 -15.20
C ASN A 20 -13.74 4.04 -15.54
N CYS A 21 -13.59 4.97 -14.58
CA CYS A 21 -14.07 6.35 -14.72
C CYS A 21 -13.01 7.36 -14.34
N ILE A 22 -13.02 8.50 -15.05
CA ILE A 22 -12.29 9.71 -14.69
C ILE A 22 -13.29 10.84 -14.57
N TYR A 23 -13.40 11.41 -13.36
CA TYR A 23 -14.24 12.57 -13.09
C TYR A 23 -13.39 13.85 -13.07
N CYS A 24 -13.77 14.84 -13.87
CA CYS A 24 -13.14 16.16 -13.92
C CYS A 24 -14.01 17.16 -13.15
N GLY A 25 -13.44 17.80 -12.13
CA GLY A 25 -14.13 18.76 -11.28
C GLY A 25 -13.70 18.70 -9.82
N ASP A 26 -14.34 19.51 -8.95
CA ASP A 26 -14.05 19.47 -7.51
C ASP A 26 -14.34 18.11 -6.91
N ASN A 27 -13.34 17.54 -6.26
CA ASN A 27 -13.43 16.18 -5.72
C ASN A 27 -14.45 16.04 -4.59
N LEU A 28 -14.78 17.10 -3.82
CA LEU A 28 -15.85 17.04 -2.83
C LEU A 28 -17.22 16.86 -3.52
N THR A 29 -17.43 17.52 -4.66
CA THR A 29 -18.64 17.38 -5.47
C THR A 29 -18.71 15.98 -6.09
N VAL A 30 -17.59 15.47 -6.62
CA VAL A 30 -17.48 14.08 -7.12
C VAL A 30 -17.78 13.07 -6.02
N LEU A 31 -17.19 13.22 -4.82
CA LEU A 31 -17.42 12.32 -3.70
C LEU A 31 -18.90 12.29 -3.24
N LYS A 32 -19.58 13.45 -3.23
CA LYS A 32 -21.02 13.51 -2.93
C LYS A 32 -21.85 12.76 -3.97
N HIS A 33 -21.51 12.87 -5.26
CA HIS A 33 -22.16 12.11 -6.32
C HIS A 33 -21.90 10.60 -6.15
N LEU A 34 -20.65 10.21 -5.94
CA LEU A 34 -20.28 8.80 -5.76
C LEU A 34 -20.96 8.19 -4.53
N LEU A 35 -21.23 8.97 -3.49
CA LEU A 35 -21.90 8.47 -2.28
C LEU A 35 -23.30 7.93 -2.56
N GLU A 36 -24.01 8.45 -3.57
CA GLU A 36 -25.34 7.95 -3.96
C GLU A 36 -25.26 6.57 -4.60
N GLU A 37 -24.21 6.29 -5.40
CA GLU A 37 -24.10 5.08 -6.20
C GLU A 37 -23.14 4.04 -5.59
N HIS A 38 -22.12 4.48 -4.84
CA HIS A 38 -20.99 3.64 -4.39
C HIS A 38 -20.85 3.56 -2.86
N LYS A 39 -21.90 3.88 -2.11
CA LYS A 39 -21.86 3.75 -0.63
C LYS A 39 -21.53 2.32 -0.22
N ASN A 40 -20.48 2.15 0.61
CA ASN A 40 -19.97 0.86 1.09
C ASN A 40 -19.47 -0.11 -0.02
N LEU A 41 -19.10 0.40 -1.20
CA LEU A 41 -18.66 -0.43 -2.33
C LEU A 41 -17.17 -0.31 -2.66
N ILE A 42 -16.51 0.75 -2.24
CA ILE A 42 -15.08 0.97 -2.54
C ILE A 42 -14.21 0.08 -1.66
N ASP A 43 -13.39 -0.77 -2.25
CA ASP A 43 -12.52 -1.67 -1.50
C ASP A 43 -11.23 -1.00 -1.03
N MET A 44 -10.69 -0.10 -1.85
CA MET A 44 -9.47 0.61 -1.51
C MET A 44 -9.51 2.05 -2.01
N ILE A 45 -9.14 2.97 -1.14
CA ILE A 45 -8.87 4.37 -1.49
C ILE A 45 -7.37 4.58 -1.39
N TYR A 46 -6.78 5.18 -2.44
CA TYR A 46 -5.45 5.76 -2.38
C TYR A 46 -5.54 7.21 -2.77
N ILE A 47 -4.94 8.11 -1.99
CA ILE A 47 -4.86 9.53 -2.31
C ILE A 47 -3.49 10.11 -2.03
N ASP A 48 -3.16 11.12 -2.83
CA ASP A 48 -1.99 11.98 -2.72
C ASP A 48 -2.46 13.44 -2.64
N PRO A 49 -2.98 13.88 -1.48
CA PRO A 49 -3.52 15.23 -1.33
C PRO A 49 -2.41 16.28 -1.35
N PRO A 50 -2.74 17.59 -1.46
CA PRO A 50 -1.76 18.66 -1.27
C PRO A 50 -1.05 18.54 0.09
N TYR A 51 0.27 18.73 0.10
CA TYR A 51 1.10 18.58 1.32
C TYR A 51 1.27 19.90 2.09
N ASN A 52 0.74 21.01 1.57
CA ASN A 52 0.86 22.35 2.16
C ASN A 52 2.34 22.77 2.35
N THR A 53 3.18 22.47 1.39
CA THR A 53 4.62 22.76 1.42
C THR A 53 4.94 24.26 1.39
N GLY A 54 3.93 25.09 1.12
CA GLY A 54 4.04 26.55 0.96
C GLY A 54 4.61 26.97 -0.38
N LYS A 55 4.71 26.05 -1.36
CA LYS A 55 5.10 26.28 -2.75
C LYS A 55 4.06 25.66 -3.68
N ASP A 56 3.84 26.27 -4.82
CA ASP A 56 3.04 25.70 -5.90
C ASP A 56 3.94 25.02 -6.94
N PHE A 57 3.37 24.06 -7.66
CA PHE A 57 4.02 23.23 -8.67
C PHE A 57 3.23 23.33 -10.00
N THR A 58 3.21 22.28 -10.82
CA THR A 58 2.27 22.17 -11.94
C THR A 58 0.82 22.27 -11.47
N PHE A 59 0.60 21.89 -10.22
CA PHE A 59 -0.64 22.01 -9.45
C PHE A 59 -0.42 22.90 -8.22
N ARG A 60 -1.49 23.35 -7.58
CA ARG A 60 -1.41 24.19 -6.39
C ARG A 60 -1.40 23.34 -5.12
N ASP A 61 -0.31 23.48 -4.34
CA ASP A 61 -0.07 22.78 -3.09
C ASP A 61 -0.16 23.71 -1.87
N SER A 62 0.08 25.00 -2.06
CA SER A 62 0.16 25.97 -0.94
C SER A 62 -1.21 26.50 -0.51
N PHE A 63 -1.55 26.35 0.77
CA PHE A 63 -2.72 26.95 1.40
C PHE A 63 -2.51 28.40 1.87
N LYS A 64 -1.36 29.01 1.55
CA LYS A 64 -1.08 30.43 1.81
C LYS A 64 -1.82 31.38 0.88
N HIS A 65 -2.29 30.90 -0.28
CA HIS A 65 -2.94 31.69 -1.31
C HIS A 65 -4.47 31.65 -1.23
N ASP A 66 -5.14 32.71 -1.69
CA ASP A 66 -6.60 32.89 -1.57
C ASP A 66 -7.44 31.89 -2.38
N ARG A 67 -6.84 31.09 -3.26
CA ARG A 67 -7.59 30.21 -4.14
C ARG A 67 -8.39 29.11 -3.42
N TYR A 68 -7.80 28.46 -2.42
CA TYR A 68 -8.56 27.49 -1.64
C TYR A 68 -9.72 28.14 -0.90
N ARG A 69 -9.61 29.44 -0.60
CA ARG A 69 -10.66 30.25 0.00
C ARG A 69 -11.82 30.56 -0.97
N SER A 70 -11.59 30.46 -2.28
CA SER A 70 -12.65 30.62 -3.30
C SER A 70 -13.49 29.35 -3.50
N LEU A 71 -13.07 28.20 -2.96
CA LEU A 71 -13.89 27.00 -2.98
C LEU A 71 -15.14 27.22 -2.12
N PRO A 72 -16.33 26.77 -2.56
CA PRO A 72 -17.57 26.94 -1.81
C PRO A 72 -17.50 26.39 -0.37
N SER A 73 -16.70 25.37 -0.14
CA SER A 73 -16.46 24.74 1.16
C SER A 73 -15.60 25.56 2.12
N LEU A 74 -14.92 26.62 1.63
CA LEU A 74 -13.97 27.42 2.41
C LEU A 74 -14.28 28.94 2.33
N GLN A 75 -15.49 29.33 1.92
CA GLN A 75 -15.94 30.71 1.97
C GLN A 75 -15.93 31.19 3.43
N ASP A 76 -15.56 32.46 3.65
CA ASP A 76 -15.47 33.14 4.98
C ASP A 76 -14.28 32.72 5.87
N THR A 77 -13.25 32.07 5.33
CA THR A 77 -12.03 31.69 6.07
C THR A 77 -10.94 32.77 6.10
N LYS A 78 -11.31 34.06 6.02
CA LYS A 78 -10.37 35.18 6.15
C LYS A 78 -9.62 35.07 7.50
N ASN A 79 -8.29 35.13 7.48
CA ASN A 79 -7.40 35.03 8.66
C ASN A 79 -7.24 33.64 9.29
N VAL A 80 -7.66 32.57 8.62
CA VAL A 80 -7.34 31.19 9.06
C VAL A 80 -5.92 30.83 8.61
N ASP A 81 -5.13 30.22 9.47
CA ASP A 81 -3.77 29.78 9.15
C ASP A 81 -3.78 28.63 8.12
N PRO A 82 -2.66 28.41 7.37
CA PRO A 82 -2.62 27.41 6.31
C PRO A 82 -2.90 25.99 6.75
N HIS A 83 -2.52 25.59 7.96
CA HIS A 83 -2.74 24.23 8.47
C HIS A 83 -4.22 24.00 8.81
N SER A 84 -4.86 25.00 9.44
CA SER A 84 -6.31 24.97 9.69
C SER A 84 -7.12 24.98 8.39
N LEU A 85 -6.70 25.74 7.38
CA LEU A 85 -7.33 25.70 6.05
C LEU A 85 -7.18 24.34 5.37
N TRP A 86 -6.01 23.74 5.46
CA TRP A 86 -5.78 22.39 4.94
C TRP A 86 -6.70 21.39 5.63
N ARG A 87 -6.87 21.49 6.94
CA ARG A 87 -7.77 20.63 7.71
C ARG A 87 -9.22 20.80 7.24
N LEU A 88 -9.72 22.04 7.15
CA LEU A 88 -11.07 22.36 6.66
C LEU A 88 -11.31 21.85 5.21
N PHE A 89 -10.28 21.88 4.38
CA PHE A 89 -10.33 21.32 3.03
C PHE A 89 -10.42 19.79 3.04
N MET A 90 -9.62 19.11 3.85
CA MET A 90 -9.52 17.65 3.86
C MET A 90 -10.68 16.96 4.60
N GLU A 91 -11.14 17.52 5.71
CA GLU A 91 -12.09 16.89 6.63
C GLU A 91 -13.38 16.39 5.93
N PRO A 92 -14.16 17.21 5.18
CA PRO A 92 -15.39 16.74 4.54
C PRO A 92 -15.15 15.67 3.46
N ARG A 93 -13.96 15.65 2.84
CA ARG A 93 -13.54 14.65 1.85
C ARG A 93 -13.26 13.30 2.52
N LEU A 94 -12.61 13.34 3.66
CA LEU A 94 -12.27 12.14 4.43
C LEU A 94 -13.50 11.53 5.11
N GLU A 95 -14.45 12.35 5.58
CA GLU A 95 -15.75 11.88 6.09
C GLU A 95 -16.51 11.08 5.04
N ILE A 96 -16.71 11.65 3.84
CA ILE A 96 -17.39 10.94 2.75
C ILE A 96 -16.60 9.70 2.31
N SER A 97 -15.28 9.78 2.27
CA SER A 97 -14.44 8.65 1.89
C SER A 97 -14.65 7.43 2.79
N ARG A 98 -14.87 7.64 4.09
CA ARG A 98 -15.19 6.57 5.03
C ARG A 98 -16.52 5.88 4.69
N ASP A 99 -17.53 6.65 4.29
CA ASP A 99 -18.85 6.11 3.94
C ASP A 99 -18.84 5.35 2.61
N LEU A 100 -17.96 5.73 1.69
CA LEU A 100 -17.75 5.04 0.42
C LEU A 100 -17.05 3.67 0.60
N LEU A 101 -16.17 3.54 1.58
CA LEU A 101 -15.44 2.29 1.81
C LEU A 101 -16.38 1.14 2.18
N SER A 102 -16.12 -0.03 1.61
CA SER A 102 -16.71 -1.30 2.03
C SER A 102 -16.30 -1.62 3.48
N GLU A 103 -17.02 -2.51 4.14
CA GLU A 103 -16.74 -2.92 5.52
C GLU A 103 -15.30 -3.43 5.75
N ARG A 104 -14.66 -3.95 4.70
CA ARG A 104 -13.26 -4.41 4.71
C ARG A 104 -12.30 -3.42 4.08
N GLY A 105 -12.81 -2.29 3.63
CA GLY A 105 -12.08 -1.30 2.85
C GLY A 105 -10.96 -0.61 3.62
N LEU A 106 -9.97 -0.17 2.88
CA LEU A 106 -8.77 0.49 3.36
C LEU A 106 -8.56 1.83 2.67
N ILE A 107 -8.09 2.82 3.41
CA ILE A 107 -7.59 4.06 2.84
C ILE A 107 -6.09 4.21 3.08
N PHE A 108 -5.37 4.60 2.03
CA PHE A 108 -3.94 4.88 2.01
C PHE A 108 -3.74 6.34 1.62
N ILE A 109 -3.10 7.12 2.45
CA ILE A 109 -2.93 8.57 2.25
C ILE A 109 -1.44 8.89 2.26
N SER A 110 -0.90 9.33 1.12
CA SER A 110 0.46 9.87 1.05
C SER A 110 0.51 11.25 1.69
N ILE A 111 1.54 11.54 2.46
CA ILE A 111 1.73 12.84 3.14
C ILE A 111 3.20 13.01 3.53
N ASP A 112 3.64 14.24 3.77
CA ASP A 112 4.97 14.55 4.31
C ASP A 112 4.92 15.12 5.74
N ASP A 113 6.09 15.59 6.23
CA ASP A 113 6.24 16.14 7.58
C ASP A 113 5.38 17.40 7.84
N ASN A 114 4.95 18.12 6.79
CA ASN A 114 4.17 19.34 6.98
C ASN A 114 2.80 19.06 7.61
N GLU A 115 2.11 18.00 7.18
CA GLU A 115 0.73 17.75 7.59
C GLU A 115 0.46 16.37 8.20
N ILE A 116 1.47 15.51 8.38
CA ILE A 116 1.26 14.15 8.91
C ILE A 116 0.59 14.15 10.30
N HIS A 117 0.94 15.07 11.18
CA HIS A 117 0.38 15.13 12.53
C HIS A 117 -1.09 15.56 12.50
N ASN A 118 -1.45 16.56 11.67
CA ASN A 118 -2.82 17.00 11.45
C ASN A 118 -3.68 15.90 10.82
N LEU A 119 -3.11 15.21 9.80
CA LEU A 119 -3.77 14.07 9.16
C LEU A 119 -4.04 12.95 10.17
N ARG A 120 -3.06 12.57 10.98
CA ARG A 120 -3.21 11.50 11.97
C ARG A 120 -4.28 11.81 13.01
N GLN A 121 -4.34 13.06 13.50
CA GLN A 121 -5.36 13.49 14.43
C GLN A 121 -6.75 13.41 13.78
N MET A 122 -6.92 14.03 12.62
CA MET A 122 -8.20 14.07 11.89
C MET A 122 -8.69 12.66 11.51
N MET A 123 -7.80 11.78 11.06
CA MET A 123 -8.15 10.40 10.77
C MET A 123 -8.55 9.61 12.01
N GLY A 124 -7.96 9.89 13.18
CA GLY A 124 -8.39 9.33 14.45
C GLY A 124 -9.80 9.77 14.84
N GLU A 125 -10.14 11.03 14.59
CA GLU A 125 -11.47 11.60 14.82
C GLU A 125 -12.52 11.01 13.87
N ILE A 126 -12.22 10.92 12.57
CA ILE A 126 -13.16 10.47 11.52
C ILE A 126 -13.30 8.95 11.48
N TYR A 127 -12.18 8.23 11.38
CA TYR A 127 -12.15 6.78 11.20
C TYR A 127 -12.16 6.03 12.54
N GLY A 128 -11.73 6.67 13.63
CA GLY A 128 -11.52 6.08 14.94
C GLY A 128 -10.09 5.53 15.12
N GLU A 129 -9.46 5.80 16.27
CA GLU A 129 -8.10 5.36 16.60
C GLU A 129 -7.90 3.83 16.50
N VAL A 130 -8.93 3.05 16.82
CA VAL A 130 -8.91 1.58 16.77
C VAL A 130 -8.77 1.04 15.34
N ASN A 131 -9.06 1.86 14.33
CA ASN A 131 -9.01 1.52 12.93
C ASN A 131 -7.69 1.95 12.25
N PHE A 132 -6.77 2.52 13.00
CA PHE A 132 -5.41 2.78 12.54
C PHE A 132 -4.67 1.47 12.28
N ILE A 133 -4.09 1.33 11.09
CA ILE A 133 -3.34 0.14 10.70
C ILE A 133 -1.84 0.38 10.83
N ALA A 134 -1.32 1.38 10.13
CA ALA A 134 0.12 1.68 10.12
C ALA A 134 0.43 3.06 9.51
N THR A 135 1.60 3.59 9.84
CA THR A 135 2.27 4.61 9.06
C THR A 135 3.47 3.97 8.36
N LEU A 136 3.47 3.98 7.03
CA LEU A 136 4.61 3.53 6.24
C LEU A 136 5.56 4.70 6.02
N VAL A 137 6.86 4.47 6.17
CA VAL A 137 7.92 5.44 5.85
C VAL A 137 8.49 5.08 4.48
N ARG A 138 8.31 5.96 3.50
CA ARG A 138 8.80 5.76 2.14
C ARG A 138 10.08 6.56 1.89
N GLN A 139 11.11 5.90 1.41
CA GLN A 139 12.27 6.59 0.87
C GLN A 139 11.90 7.24 -0.45
N SER A 140 11.69 8.56 -0.45
CA SER A 140 11.28 9.38 -1.60
C SER A 140 12.46 9.95 -2.38
N GLY A 141 13.61 10.17 -1.72
CA GLY A 141 14.87 10.61 -2.31
C GLY A 141 15.97 9.56 -2.19
N VAL A 142 16.82 9.42 -3.20
CA VAL A 142 17.93 8.45 -3.20
C VAL A 142 19.17 9.03 -2.50
N ALA A 143 19.46 10.31 -2.72
CA ALA A 143 20.60 11.00 -2.12
C ALA A 143 20.13 12.17 -1.25
N PRO A 144 20.84 12.48 -0.15
CA PRO A 144 20.56 13.68 0.65
C PRO A 144 20.82 14.94 -0.19
N ARG A 145 19.98 15.94 -0.02
CA ARG A 145 20.19 17.25 -0.62
C ARG A 145 21.37 17.94 0.05
N GLN A 146 22.38 18.32 -0.73
CA GLN A 146 23.59 18.96 -0.22
C GLN A 146 23.34 20.39 0.28
N ASP A 147 22.27 21.02 -0.18
CA ASP A 147 21.84 22.38 0.21
C ASP A 147 20.96 22.42 1.46
N ALA A 148 20.73 21.27 2.10
CA ALA A 148 19.94 21.20 3.32
C ALA A 148 20.67 21.90 4.48
N ARG A 149 20.05 22.94 5.05
CA ARG A 149 20.64 23.75 6.14
C ARG A 149 20.89 22.93 7.41
N HIS A 150 20.06 21.94 7.71
CA HIS A 150 20.13 21.11 8.91
C HIS A 150 20.20 19.62 8.56
N VAL A 151 19.06 18.97 8.44
CA VAL A 151 18.94 17.55 8.10
C VAL A 151 18.23 17.41 6.76
N ALA A 152 18.80 16.61 5.85
CA ALA A 152 18.21 16.36 4.55
C ALA A 152 17.07 15.33 4.68
N VAL A 153 15.82 15.76 4.45
CA VAL A 153 14.65 14.87 4.42
C VAL A 153 14.68 14.07 3.12
N GLN A 154 14.64 12.74 3.25
CA GLN A 154 14.66 11.79 2.12
C GLN A 154 13.45 10.87 2.13
N HIS A 155 12.44 11.18 2.92
CA HIS A 155 11.25 10.34 3.07
C HIS A 155 9.97 11.17 3.02
N ASP A 156 8.90 10.45 2.82
CA ASP A 156 7.53 10.84 3.09
C ASP A 156 6.79 9.63 3.70
N TYR A 157 5.51 9.76 3.91
CA TYR A 157 4.71 8.76 4.61
C TYR A 157 3.55 8.28 3.76
N VAL A 158 3.04 7.09 4.09
CA VAL A 158 1.71 6.63 3.70
C VAL A 158 0.99 6.20 4.97
N VAL A 159 -0.07 6.92 5.35
CA VAL A 159 -0.91 6.61 6.50
C VAL A 159 -2.01 5.66 6.06
N ILE A 160 -2.26 4.61 6.84
CA ILE A 160 -3.25 3.57 6.52
C ILE A 160 -4.28 3.47 7.63
N TYR A 161 -5.56 3.56 7.25
CA TYR A 161 -6.70 3.27 8.10
C TYR A 161 -7.62 2.25 7.44
N ALA A 162 -8.29 1.45 8.25
CA ALA A 162 -9.38 0.59 7.81
C ALA A 162 -10.73 1.27 8.10
N LYS A 163 -11.79 0.89 7.39
CA LYS A 163 -13.15 1.22 7.82
C LYS A 163 -13.50 0.50 9.13
N ASP A 164 -13.17 -0.80 9.19
CA ASP A 164 -13.29 -1.63 10.39
C ASP A 164 -12.06 -2.57 10.46
N SER A 165 -11.14 -2.29 11.37
CA SER A 165 -9.89 -3.06 11.52
C SER A 165 -10.12 -4.52 11.91
N LYS A 166 -11.27 -4.86 12.52
CA LYS A 166 -11.62 -6.23 12.89
C LYS A 166 -12.05 -7.07 11.69
N LYS A 167 -12.58 -6.43 10.64
CA LYS A 167 -13.04 -7.10 9.41
C LYS A 167 -12.00 -7.07 8.30
N THR A 168 -11.04 -6.14 8.36
CA THR A 168 -10.03 -5.92 7.34
C THR A 168 -8.86 -6.87 7.50
N ILE A 169 -8.41 -7.44 6.39
CA ILE A 169 -7.21 -8.27 6.32
C ILE A 169 -6.32 -7.75 5.21
N LEU A 170 -5.14 -7.25 5.58
CA LEU A 170 -4.14 -6.91 4.57
C LEU A 170 -3.54 -8.17 3.96
N ASN A 171 -3.31 -8.12 2.66
CA ASN A 171 -2.61 -9.18 1.96
C ASN A 171 -1.19 -9.34 2.50
N ARG A 172 -0.65 -10.52 2.30
CA ARG A 172 0.73 -10.86 2.67
C ARG A 172 1.53 -11.16 1.40
N LYS A 173 2.79 -10.80 1.37
CA LYS A 173 3.68 -11.12 0.25
C LYS A 173 4.20 -12.56 0.37
N PRO A 174 4.42 -13.28 -0.73
CA PRO A 174 5.12 -14.56 -0.70
C PRO A 174 6.46 -14.44 0.04
N SER A 175 6.77 -15.41 0.88
CA SER A 175 8.06 -15.46 1.56
C SER A 175 9.17 -15.81 0.56
N ALA A 176 10.30 -15.12 0.64
CA ALA A 176 11.48 -15.61 -0.04
C ALA A 176 11.95 -16.88 0.67
N LEU A 177 11.96 -18.00 -0.02
CA LEU A 177 12.33 -19.31 0.53
C LEU A 177 13.87 -19.48 0.69
N LYS A 178 14.59 -18.38 0.84
CA LYS A 178 16.03 -18.37 1.11
C LYS A 178 16.30 -19.06 2.46
N GLY A 179 17.23 -20.02 2.44
CA GLY A 179 17.57 -20.80 3.64
C GLY A 179 16.86 -22.15 3.76
N PHE A 180 15.87 -22.45 2.93
CA PHE A 180 15.32 -23.78 2.76
C PHE A 180 16.22 -24.58 1.80
N VAL A 181 17.30 -25.11 2.36
CA VAL A 181 18.41 -25.71 1.55
C VAL A 181 18.55 -27.22 1.77
N HIS A 182 17.82 -27.76 2.72
CA HIS A 182 17.88 -29.18 3.04
C HIS A 182 16.72 -29.94 2.42
N GLU A 183 16.94 -31.20 2.07
CA GLU A 183 15.94 -32.11 1.54
C GLU A 183 15.95 -33.39 2.40
N ASP A 184 14.82 -34.07 2.47
CA ASP A 184 14.65 -35.41 3.02
C ASP A 184 13.62 -36.19 2.21
N GLU A 185 13.25 -37.39 2.65
CA GLU A 185 12.26 -38.27 2.00
C GLU A 185 10.88 -37.64 1.83
N HIS A 186 10.56 -36.57 2.58
CA HIS A 186 9.28 -35.87 2.52
C HIS A 186 9.30 -34.64 1.56
N VAL A 187 10.33 -34.45 0.76
CA VAL A 187 10.52 -33.24 -0.06
C VAL A 187 9.37 -33.01 -1.05
N GLU A 188 8.77 -34.04 -1.60
CA GLU A 188 7.63 -33.91 -2.52
C GLU A 188 6.40 -33.32 -1.85
N GLU A 189 6.07 -33.78 -0.65
CA GLU A 189 4.88 -33.37 0.10
C GLU A 189 5.13 -32.10 0.92
N ARG A 190 6.28 -32.00 1.60
CA ARG A 190 6.59 -30.93 2.58
C ARG A 190 7.47 -29.84 2.01
N GLY A 191 8.09 -30.04 0.85
CA GLY A 191 9.11 -29.16 0.26
C GLY A 191 10.45 -29.27 0.96
N ARG A 192 11.39 -28.39 0.60
CA ARG A 192 12.68 -28.26 1.30
C ARG A 192 12.47 -27.75 2.71
N TYR A 193 13.49 -27.92 3.56
CA TYR A 193 13.42 -27.41 4.92
C TYR A 193 14.69 -26.64 5.32
N ARG A 194 14.55 -25.86 6.37
CA ARG A 194 15.66 -25.28 7.13
C ARG A 194 15.61 -25.75 8.57
N LEU A 195 16.78 -25.76 9.22
CA LEU A 195 16.90 -26.14 10.61
C LEU A 195 16.84 -24.93 11.51
N ASN A 196 15.94 -24.95 12.48
CA ASN A 196 15.83 -23.96 13.54
C ASN A 196 16.15 -24.61 14.89
N LYS A 197 16.95 -23.93 15.73
CA LYS A 197 17.15 -24.39 17.10
C LYS A 197 15.84 -24.43 17.84
N LEU A 198 15.64 -25.50 18.60
CA LEU A 198 14.41 -25.68 19.40
C LEU A 198 14.43 -24.83 20.68
N ASP A 199 15.62 -24.60 21.26
CA ASP A 199 15.82 -23.75 22.44
C ASP A 199 15.87 -22.26 22.07
N ARG A 200 15.45 -21.39 22.97
CA ARG A 200 15.50 -19.94 22.81
C ARG A 200 15.59 -19.21 24.14
N GLY A 201 16.62 -18.36 24.28
CA GLY A 201 16.83 -17.51 25.46
C GLY A 201 16.06 -16.19 25.43
N SER A 202 15.49 -15.77 24.27
CA SER A 202 14.75 -14.51 24.13
C SER A 202 13.23 -14.64 24.38
N ILE A 203 12.75 -15.83 24.69
CA ILE A 203 11.35 -16.08 25.07
C ILE A 203 11.25 -15.95 26.59
N ARG A 204 10.11 -15.40 27.07
CA ARG A 204 9.84 -15.38 28.53
C ARG A 204 9.93 -16.82 29.08
N TYR A 205 10.71 -17.01 30.14
CA TYR A 205 10.87 -18.30 30.78
C TYR A 205 9.51 -18.90 31.18
N SER A 206 9.36 -20.18 30.95
CA SER A 206 8.18 -20.98 31.36
C SER A 206 8.65 -22.36 31.83
N GLY A 207 8.33 -22.70 33.07
CA GLY A 207 8.70 -24.01 33.64
C GLY A 207 8.12 -25.19 32.89
N SER A 208 6.96 -25.05 32.25
CA SER A 208 6.36 -26.10 31.40
C SER A 208 7.10 -26.34 30.08
N LEU A 209 8.04 -25.44 29.69
CA LEU A 209 8.89 -25.57 28.51
C LEU A 209 10.37 -25.80 28.88
N ASP A 210 10.64 -26.12 30.13
CA ASP A 210 11.96 -26.41 30.69
C ASP A 210 11.99 -27.86 31.17
N TYR A 211 12.34 -28.78 30.29
CA TYR A 211 12.35 -30.23 30.52
C TYR A 211 13.48 -30.87 29.70
N PRO A 212 14.02 -32.05 30.10
CA PRO A 212 15.03 -32.75 29.33
C PRO A 212 14.44 -33.41 28.08
N ILE A 213 15.15 -33.29 26.94
CA ILE A 213 14.88 -34.07 25.73
C ILE A 213 15.97 -35.15 25.61
N ARG A 214 15.57 -36.40 25.50
CA ARG A 214 16.50 -37.49 25.26
C ARG A 214 16.76 -37.68 23.76
N THR A 215 18.03 -37.70 23.42
CA THR A 215 18.48 -38.04 22.06
C THR A 215 18.35 -39.53 21.80
N THR A 216 18.49 -39.96 20.54
CA THR A 216 18.43 -41.38 20.14
C THR A 216 19.51 -42.23 20.79
N ASP A 217 20.63 -41.64 21.21
CA ASP A 217 21.73 -42.30 21.93
C ASP A 217 21.66 -42.09 23.46
N GLY A 218 20.52 -41.64 23.96
CA GLY A 218 20.22 -41.59 25.41
C GLY A 218 20.77 -40.35 26.13
N ILE A 219 21.36 -39.37 25.44
CA ILE A 219 21.86 -38.11 26.03
C ILE A 219 20.68 -37.21 26.37
N GLU A 220 20.61 -36.72 27.60
CA GLU A 220 19.66 -35.69 28.00
C GLU A 220 20.16 -34.31 27.60
N VAL A 221 19.31 -33.54 26.90
CA VAL A 221 19.58 -32.15 26.47
C VAL A 221 18.57 -31.23 27.11
N TRP A 222 19.07 -30.22 27.82
CA TRP A 222 18.27 -29.17 28.42
C TRP A 222 18.30 -27.89 27.56
N PRO A 223 17.29 -26.99 27.65
CA PRO A 223 17.32 -25.72 26.96
C PRO A 223 18.56 -24.91 27.35
N GLY A 224 19.30 -24.35 26.36
CA GLY A 224 20.58 -23.70 26.64
C GLY A 224 21.74 -24.67 26.98
N GLY A 225 21.42 -25.92 27.32
CA GLY A 225 22.38 -26.98 27.67
C GLY A 225 22.75 -27.06 29.15
N ASP A 226 22.04 -26.34 30.00
CA ASP A 226 22.23 -26.35 31.46
C ASP A 226 20.85 -26.42 32.13
N PRO A 227 20.56 -27.47 32.97
CA PRO A 227 19.29 -27.61 33.68
C PRO A 227 19.01 -26.47 34.69
N ASP A 228 20.04 -25.81 35.18
CA ASP A 228 19.94 -24.72 36.15
C ASP A 228 19.82 -23.33 35.56
N ASP A 229 20.09 -23.17 34.23
CA ASP A 229 19.97 -21.89 33.52
C ASP A 229 18.52 -21.60 33.12
N LYS A 230 17.76 -20.94 34.01
CA LYS A 230 16.36 -20.54 33.80
C LYS A 230 16.16 -19.38 32.80
N LYS A 231 17.15 -19.05 31.98
CA LYS A 231 17.05 -18.06 30.89
C LYS A 231 16.59 -18.69 29.58
N TRP A 232 16.64 -20.00 29.46
CA TRP A 232 16.32 -20.74 28.22
C TRP A 232 15.06 -21.58 28.39
N THR A 233 14.32 -21.74 27.32
CA THR A 233 13.16 -22.63 27.23
C THR A 233 13.10 -23.27 25.84
N TRP A 234 12.41 -24.43 25.75
CA TRP A 234 12.02 -24.95 24.44
C TRP A 234 10.92 -24.11 23.81
N ARG A 235 10.84 -24.12 22.48
CA ARG A 235 9.74 -23.51 21.72
C ARG A 235 8.48 -24.39 21.67
N TRP A 236 8.64 -25.68 21.93
CA TRP A 236 7.61 -26.70 21.85
C TRP A 236 7.41 -27.34 23.20
N SER A 237 6.16 -27.77 23.49
CA SER A 237 5.87 -28.59 24.66
C SER A 237 6.42 -30.00 24.46
N GLU A 238 6.63 -30.74 25.56
CA GLU A 238 7.13 -32.09 25.54
C GLU A 238 6.31 -33.02 24.62
N LYS A 239 4.98 -32.97 24.73
CA LYS A 239 4.06 -33.71 23.85
C LYS A 239 4.29 -33.40 22.38
N LYS A 240 4.57 -32.14 22.06
CA LYS A 240 4.85 -31.73 20.67
C LYS A 240 6.22 -32.19 20.21
N VAL A 241 7.21 -32.26 21.06
CA VAL A 241 8.53 -32.79 20.70
C VAL A 241 8.43 -34.29 20.41
N VAL A 242 7.69 -35.06 21.23
CA VAL A 242 7.43 -36.49 20.97
C VAL A 242 6.80 -36.66 19.57
N TRP A 243 5.72 -35.95 19.31
CA TRP A 243 5.09 -35.92 17.96
C TRP A 243 6.09 -35.56 16.87
N GLY A 244 6.96 -34.58 17.12
CA GLY A 244 7.96 -34.11 16.16
C GLY A 244 9.05 -35.13 15.87
N VAL A 245 9.40 -35.95 16.83
CA VAL A 245 10.32 -37.11 16.64
C VAL A 245 9.64 -38.18 15.77
N GLU A 246 8.43 -38.57 16.13
CA GLU A 246 7.63 -39.59 15.42
C GLU A 246 7.32 -39.20 13.94
N ASN A 247 7.29 -37.91 13.64
CA ASN A 247 6.95 -37.38 12.29
C ASN A 247 8.12 -36.74 11.56
N ASP A 248 9.37 -37.02 11.97
CA ASP A 248 10.60 -36.55 11.36
C ASP A 248 10.79 -35.02 11.31
N PHE A 249 10.16 -34.29 12.26
CA PHE A 249 10.37 -32.86 12.41
C PHE A 249 11.54 -32.49 13.33
N ILE A 250 12.02 -33.39 14.17
CA ILE A 250 13.11 -33.14 15.11
C ILE A 250 14.42 -33.72 14.56
N VAL A 251 15.49 -32.97 14.72
CA VAL A 251 16.86 -33.38 14.36
C VAL A 251 17.78 -33.13 15.55
N PHE A 252 18.49 -34.17 15.94
CA PHE A 252 19.55 -34.10 16.93
C PHE A 252 20.89 -33.86 16.22
N LYS A 253 21.65 -32.85 16.64
CA LYS A 253 23.01 -32.60 16.14
C LYS A 253 24.01 -32.61 17.28
N LYS A 254 25.15 -33.22 17.06
CA LYS A 254 26.31 -33.17 17.97
C LYS A 254 27.36 -32.21 17.42
N SER A 255 27.86 -31.34 18.29
CA SER A 255 29.04 -30.53 18.00
C SER A 255 30.31 -31.38 18.04
N ARG A 256 31.42 -30.85 17.53
CA ARG A 256 32.74 -31.51 17.60
C ARG A 256 33.15 -31.85 19.05
N ASN A 257 32.68 -31.10 20.02
CA ASN A 257 32.94 -31.28 21.47
C ASN A 257 31.94 -32.23 22.15
N GLY A 258 31.16 -33.00 21.38
CA GLY A 258 30.18 -33.96 21.91
C GLY A 258 28.88 -33.34 22.44
N LYS A 259 28.74 -32.00 22.49
CA LYS A 259 27.54 -31.34 22.98
C LYS A 259 26.39 -31.57 21.99
N ALA A 260 25.30 -32.16 22.46
CA ALA A 260 24.09 -32.36 21.67
C ALA A 260 23.23 -31.09 21.66
N SER A 261 22.52 -30.86 20.55
CA SER A 261 21.58 -29.77 20.36
C SER A 261 20.39 -30.26 19.58
N VAL A 262 19.22 -29.72 19.91
CA VAL A 262 17.95 -30.11 19.31
C VAL A 262 17.49 -29.03 18.31
N TYR A 263 17.15 -29.46 17.12
CA TYR A 263 16.64 -28.62 16.03
C TYR A 263 15.29 -29.16 15.58
N PHE A 264 14.47 -28.28 15.02
CA PHE A 264 13.27 -28.69 14.27
C PHE A 264 13.40 -28.29 12.79
N LYS A 265 12.84 -29.13 11.93
CA LYS A 265 12.71 -28.87 10.51
C LYS A 265 11.54 -27.91 10.29
N GLU A 266 11.80 -26.77 9.65
CA GLU A 266 10.77 -25.88 9.13
C GLU A 266 10.70 -26.09 7.63
N TYR A 267 9.62 -26.69 7.13
CA TYR A 267 9.42 -27.02 5.74
C TYR A 267 8.81 -25.88 4.92
N GLU A 268 8.98 -25.87 3.61
CA GLU A 268 8.42 -24.86 2.69
C GLU A 268 6.92 -24.90 2.61
N LYS A 269 6.34 -26.11 2.47
CA LYS A 269 4.92 -26.31 2.09
C LYS A 269 4.00 -26.63 3.26
N VAL A 270 4.55 -26.97 4.43
CA VAL A 270 3.76 -27.34 5.60
C VAL A 270 4.14 -26.55 6.85
N ASP A 271 3.19 -26.43 7.77
CA ASP A 271 3.43 -25.89 9.11
C ASP A 271 4.03 -26.97 10.05
N ASN A 272 4.24 -26.61 11.29
CA ASN A 272 4.78 -27.51 12.31
C ASN A 272 3.74 -28.49 12.91
N GLN A 273 2.61 -28.67 12.24
CA GLN A 273 1.59 -29.70 12.49
C GLN A 273 1.31 -30.50 11.20
N CYS A 274 2.21 -30.41 10.22
CA CYS A 274 2.12 -31.06 8.91
C CYS A 274 0.91 -30.62 8.04
N ARG A 275 0.32 -29.43 8.33
CA ARG A 275 -0.78 -28.89 7.53
C ARG A 275 -0.21 -28.08 6.37
N GLN A 276 -0.76 -28.29 5.19
CA GLN A 276 -0.36 -27.53 3.98
C GLN A 276 -0.51 -26.03 4.20
N MET A 277 0.50 -25.27 3.80
CA MET A 277 0.50 -23.81 3.89
C MET A 277 1.34 -23.16 2.80
N VAL A 278 0.96 -21.95 2.40
CA VAL A 278 1.79 -21.06 1.61
C VAL A 278 2.54 -20.10 2.56
N ARG A 279 3.86 -20.11 2.50
CA ARG A 279 4.64 -19.22 3.36
C ARG A 279 4.58 -17.79 2.87
N THR A 280 4.13 -16.91 3.74
CA THR A 280 3.96 -15.49 3.47
C THR A 280 4.56 -14.65 4.58
N ASN A 281 4.95 -13.41 4.23
CA ASN A 281 5.43 -12.41 5.18
C ASN A 281 4.51 -11.18 5.17
N PRO A 282 4.32 -10.49 6.30
CA PRO A 282 3.68 -9.19 6.30
C PRO A 282 4.52 -8.19 5.49
N TYR A 283 3.89 -7.14 5.01
CA TYR A 283 4.61 -6.01 4.45
C TYR A 283 5.32 -5.23 5.56
N SER A 284 6.47 -4.65 5.23
CA SER A 284 7.22 -3.79 6.16
C SER A 284 6.67 -2.36 6.09
N THR A 285 6.72 -1.65 7.20
CA THR A 285 6.46 -0.21 7.25
C THR A 285 7.52 0.61 6.54
N LEU A 286 8.69 0.02 6.22
CA LEU A 286 9.73 0.69 5.43
C LEU A 286 9.57 0.37 3.94
N ILE A 287 9.31 1.40 3.14
CA ILE A 287 9.21 1.31 1.68
C ILE A 287 10.50 1.85 1.05
N ARG A 288 11.25 0.97 0.38
CA ARG A 288 12.43 1.31 -0.39
C ARG A 288 12.23 0.99 -1.86
N GLY A 289 13.03 1.62 -2.72
CA GLY A 289 13.02 1.35 -4.16
C GLY A 289 11.91 2.02 -4.96
N CYS A 290 11.21 2.99 -4.34
CA CYS A 290 10.13 3.78 -4.95
C CYS A 290 10.40 5.29 -4.89
N PRO A 291 11.60 5.80 -5.33
CA PRO A 291 11.89 7.23 -5.28
C PRO A 291 11.05 8.01 -6.28
N ASN A 292 10.86 9.33 -6.02
CA ASN A 292 10.08 10.23 -6.88
C ASN A 292 10.60 10.30 -8.31
N GLU A 293 11.92 10.19 -8.52
CA GLU A 293 12.54 10.19 -9.84
C GLU A 293 11.98 9.11 -10.77
N LYS A 294 11.56 7.95 -10.24
CA LYS A 294 10.92 6.91 -11.06
C LYS A 294 9.62 7.40 -11.67
N GLY A 295 8.74 8.01 -10.88
CA GLY A 295 7.48 8.57 -11.39
C GLY A 295 7.71 9.65 -12.45
N SER A 296 8.65 10.57 -12.19
CA SER A 296 9.03 11.61 -13.15
C SER A 296 9.60 11.03 -14.45
N ARG A 297 10.40 9.97 -14.36
CA ARG A 297 10.97 9.28 -15.53
C ARG A 297 9.89 8.53 -16.31
N GLU A 298 8.99 7.82 -15.64
CA GLU A 298 7.86 7.12 -16.24
C GLU A 298 7.00 8.09 -17.05
N LEU A 299 6.61 9.22 -16.45
CA LEU A 299 5.77 10.22 -17.12
C LEU A 299 6.53 10.90 -18.27
N LYS A 300 7.80 11.30 -18.07
CA LYS A 300 8.63 11.89 -19.12
C LYS A 300 8.81 10.93 -20.31
N THR A 301 8.95 9.65 -20.08
CA THR A 301 9.06 8.63 -21.15
C THR A 301 7.76 8.55 -21.96
N LEU A 302 6.60 8.59 -21.27
CA LEU A 302 5.29 8.49 -21.89
C LEU A 302 4.94 9.76 -22.72
N PHE A 303 5.25 10.95 -22.18
CA PHE A 303 4.94 12.24 -22.83
C PHE A 303 6.07 12.80 -23.71
N LYS A 304 7.28 12.20 -23.65
CA LYS A 304 8.52 12.66 -24.30
C LYS A 304 9.04 14.01 -23.77
N ARG A 305 8.39 14.58 -22.78
CA ARG A 305 8.77 15.81 -22.07
C ARG A 305 8.25 15.80 -20.63
N ARG A 306 8.68 16.74 -19.80
CA ARG A 306 8.09 16.96 -18.47
C ARG A 306 6.75 17.69 -18.65
N VAL A 307 5.69 17.18 -18.04
CA VAL A 307 4.34 17.78 -18.08
C VAL A 307 3.71 17.91 -16.68
N PHE A 308 4.31 17.29 -15.66
CA PHE A 308 3.77 17.32 -14.30
C PHE A 308 4.90 17.16 -13.29
N ASP A 309 4.78 17.86 -12.14
CA ASP A 309 5.73 17.82 -11.06
C ASP A 309 5.43 16.67 -10.09
N TYR A 310 6.47 15.94 -9.71
CA TYR A 310 6.45 14.91 -8.68
C TYR A 310 5.34 13.85 -8.79
N PRO A 311 5.04 13.30 -9.99
CA PRO A 311 4.07 12.23 -10.11
C PRO A 311 4.51 11.04 -9.23
N LYS A 312 3.55 10.44 -8.51
CA LYS A 312 3.88 9.25 -7.71
C LYS A 312 4.30 8.09 -8.62
N PRO A 313 5.36 7.35 -8.24
CA PRO A 313 5.82 6.20 -9.02
C PRO A 313 4.75 5.10 -9.06
N VAL A 314 4.49 4.55 -10.25
CA VAL A 314 3.55 3.43 -10.43
C VAL A 314 3.92 2.24 -9.56
N VAL A 315 5.22 1.98 -9.39
CA VAL A 315 5.72 0.88 -8.54
C VAL A 315 5.32 1.04 -7.06
N LEU A 316 5.19 2.27 -6.55
CA LEU A 316 4.69 2.53 -5.20
C LEU A 316 3.23 2.10 -5.10
N ILE A 317 2.39 2.62 -5.99
CA ILE A 317 0.94 2.39 -5.96
C ILE A 317 0.64 0.90 -6.16
N LYS A 318 1.33 0.23 -7.08
CA LYS A 318 1.24 -1.23 -7.25
C LYS A 318 1.58 -2.01 -5.96
N ARG A 319 2.56 -1.54 -5.19
CA ARG A 319 2.89 -2.15 -3.90
C ARG A 319 1.78 -1.96 -2.88
N LEU A 320 1.14 -0.78 -2.85
CA LEU A 320 0.00 -0.49 -1.97
C LEU A 320 -1.24 -1.29 -2.41
N LEU A 321 -1.52 -1.38 -3.71
CA LEU A 321 -2.59 -2.21 -4.27
C LEU A 321 -2.41 -3.69 -3.90
N LYS A 322 -1.19 -4.23 -4.04
CA LYS A 322 -0.88 -5.61 -3.62
C LYS A 322 -1.11 -5.84 -2.13
N MET A 323 -0.96 -4.81 -1.30
CA MET A 323 -1.18 -4.87 0.15
C MET A 323 -2.66 -4.81 0.50
N GLY A 324 -3.43 -3.93 -0.14
CA GLY A 324 -4.77 -3.53 0.29
C GLY A 324 -5.92 -3.89 -0.65
N SER A 325 -5.67 -4.51 -1.82
CA SER A 325 -6.74 -4.86 -2.76
C SER A 325 -6.75 -6.33 -3.16
N HIS A 326 -7.92 -6.84 -3.53
CA HIS A 326 -8.13 -8.13 -4.18
C HIS A 326 -8.08 -7.98 -5.70
N LYS A 327 -8.24 -9.09 -6.44
CA LYS A 327 -8.14 -9.10 -7.91
C LYS A 327 -9.29 -8.40 -8.63
N ASP A 328 -10.40 -8.24 -7.97
CA ASP A 328 -11.68 -7.68 -8.46
C ASP A 328 -12.07 -6.37 -7.77
N SER A 329 -11.20 -5.80 -6.95
CA SER A 329 -11.47 -4.61 -6.13
C SER A 329 -11.76 -3.36 -6.95
N LEU A 330 -12.66 -2.52 -6.43
CA LEU A 330 -12.87 -1.16 -6.91
C LEU A 330 -11.98 -0.18 -6.13
N ILE A 331 -11.17 0.56 -6.87
CA ILE A 331 -10.15 1.48 -6.36
C ILE A 331 -10.58 2.92 -6.62
N LEU A 332 -10.58 3.77 -5.59
CA LEU A 332 -10.87 5.19 -5.72
C LEU A 332 -9.60 6.02 -5.45
N ASP A 333 -9.33 6.99 -6.33
CA ASP A 333 -8.34 8.04 -6.12
C ASP A 333 -8.95 9.39 -6.44
N PHE A 334 -9.30 10.17 -5.42
CA PHE A 334 -9.92 11.49 -5.60
C PHE A 334 -8.94 12.67 -5.53
N PHE A 335 -7.64 12.37 -5.63
CA PHE A 335 -6.55 13.30 -5.90
C PHE A 335 -5.63 12.70 -6.99
N ALA A 336 -6.22 12.37 -8.15
CA ALA A 336 -5.58 11.54 -9.16
C ALA A 336 -4.27 12.12 -9.73
N GLY A 337 -4.06 13.45 -9.66
CA GLY A 337 -2.89 14.13 -10.17
C GLY A 337 -2.65 13.77 -11.63
N ALA A 338 -1.50 13.20 -11.96
CA ALA A 338 -1.20 12.75 -13.31
C ALA A 338 -1.71 11.31 -13.62
N GLY A 339 -2.64 10.72 -12.86
CA GLY A 339 -3.25 9.43 -13.18
C GLY A 339 -2.39 8.19 -12.88
N SER A 340 -1.44 8.28 -11.96
CA SER A 340 -0.55 7.15 -11.62
C SER A 340 -1.30 5.94 -11.10
N THR A 341 -2.42 6.13 -10.40
CA THR A 341 -3.25 5.07 -9.81
C THR A 341 -3.92 4.22 -10.89
N GLY A 342 -4.52 4.84 -11.90
CA GLY A 342 -5.15 4.10 -13.01
C GLY A 342 -4.14 3.23 -13.77
N GLN A 343 -2.95 3.78 -14.07
CA GLN A 343 -1.87 2.98 -14.68
C GLN A 343 -1.45 1.82 -13.77
N ALA A 344 -1.31 2.04 -12.47
CA ALA A 344 -0.92 0.99 -11.52
C ALA A 344 -1.95 -0.15 -11.45
N VAL A 345 -3.25 0.17 -11.50
CA VAL A 345 -4.33 -0.80 -11.55
C VAL A 345 -4.21 -1.66 -12.81
N TRP A 346 -4.11 -1.06 -13.99
CA TRP A 346 -3.97 -1.82 -15.24
C TRP A 346 -2.69 -2.67 -15.28
N GLU A 347 -1.55 -2.13 -14.84
CA GLU A 347 -0.32 -2.93 -14.76
C GLU A 347 -0.43 -4.10 -13.80
N LEU A 348 -1.14 -3.94 -12.69
CA LEU A 348 -1.31 -5.03 -11.75
C LEU A 348 -2.26 -6.10 -12.29
N ASN A 349 -3.36 -5.71 -12.95
CA ASN A 349 -4.28 -6.62 -13.62
C ASN A 349 -3.56 -7.46 -14.68
N ARG A 350 -2.69 -6.85 -15.49
CA ARG A 350 -1.84 -7.58 -16.46
C ARG A 350 -0.90 -8.57 -15.80
N GLN A 351 -0.39 -8.25 -14.60
CA GLN A 351 0.58 -9.12 -13.89
C GLN A 351 -0.06 -10.33 -13.22
N ASP A 352 -1.28 -10.20 -12.73
CA ASP A 352 -1.93 -11.24 -11.90
C ASP A 352 -3.26 -11.71 -12.44
N SER A 353 -3.61 -11.31 -13.69
CA SER A 353 -4.90 -11.59 -14.34
C SER A 353 -6.09 -11.14 -13.48
N GLY A 354 -5.95 -9.95 -12.85
CA GLY A 354 -7.01 -9.32 -12.08
C GLY A 354 -7.96 -8.52 -12.96
N THR A 355 -9.10 -8.17 -12.38
CA THR A 355 -10.18 -7.38 -13.00
C THR A 355 -10.49 -6.13 -12.18
N ARG A 356 -9.49 -5.60 -11.42
CA ARG A 356 -9.64 -4.38 -10.63
C ARG A 356 -10.10 -3.24 -11.51
N GLN A 357 -10.96 -2.41 -10.95
CA GLN A 357 -11.47 -1.21 -11.58
C GLN A 357 -11.00 0.02 -10.82
N PHE A 358 -11.02 1.18 -11.49
CA PHE A 358 -10.68 2.42 -10.83
C PHE A 358 -11.70 3.54 -11.12
N ILE A 359 -11.83 4.41 -10.13
CA ILE A 359 -12.47 5.73 -10.23
C ILE A 359 -11.39 6.75 -9.90
N LEU A 360 -11.08 7.64 -10.83
CA LEU A 360 -10.18 8.77 -10.62
C LEU A 360 -10.98 10.05 -10.58
N ALA A 361 -10.67 10.95 -9.65
CA ALA A 361 -11.21 12.31 -9.66
C ALA A 361 -10.07 13.33 -9.63
N GLN A 362 -10.13 14.31 -10.52
CA GLN A 362 -9.14 15.37 -10.63
C GLN A 362 -9.82 16.72 -10.88
N LEU A 363 -9.40 17.72 -10.12
CA LEU A 363 -9.85 19.09 -10.30
C LEU A 363 -9.40 19.63 -11.65
N ASP A 364 -10.30 20.29 -12.38
CA ASP A 364 -10.03 21.05 -13.60
C ASP A 364 -9.23 22.34 -13.28
N GLU A 365 -8.12 22.19 -12.57
CA GLU A 365 -7.28 23.33 -12.26
C GLU A 365 -6.34 23.67 -13.41
N PRO A 366 -6.13 24.98 -13.70
CA PRO A 366 -5.21 25.40 -14.74
C PRO A 366 -3.79 24.94 -14.43
N VAL A 367 -3.11 24.42 -15.45
CA VAL A 367 -1.68 24.15 -15.40
C VAL A 367 -0.91 25.46 -15.33
N LEU A 368 0.01 25.58 -14.38
CA LEU A 368 0.76 26.82 -14.13
C LEU A 368 1.95 27.03 -15.10
N ASP A 369 2.46 25.96 -15.71
CA ASP A 369 3.52 26.02 -16.72
C ASP A 369 2.91 26.36 -18.09
N GLU A 370 3.21 27.55 -18.61
CA GLU A 370 2.62 28.08 -19.86
C GLU A 370 2.89 27.18 -21.07
N GLU A 371 4.05 26.51 -21.14
CA GLU A 371 4.39 25.64 -22.28
C GLU A 371 3.64 24.31 -22.20
N VAL A 372 3.36 23.84 -20.99
CA VAL A 372 2.54 22.65 -20.79
C VAL A 372 1.06 22.96 -21.00
N ALA A 373 0.61 24.13 -20.54
CA ALA A 373 -0.78 24.59 -20.65
C ALA A 373 -1.26 24.74 -22.11
N LYS A 374 -0.36 24.99 -23.08
CA LYS A 374 -0.70 25.02 -24.51
C LYS A 374 -1.32 23.74 -25.02
N ASP A 375 -0.82 22.59 -24.54
CA ASP A 375 -1.33 21.27 -24.95
C ASP A 375 -2.30 20.68 -23.92
N PHE A 376 -2.12 21.02 -22.63
CA PHE A 376 -2.90 20.52 -21.50
C PHE A 376 -3.33 21.69 -20.63
N PRO A 377 -4.45 22.36 -20.95
CA PRO A 377 -4.93 23.53 -20.21
C PRO A 377 -5.14 23.28 -18.73
N THR A 378 -5.56 22.05 -18.35
CA THR A 378 -5.83 21.67 -16.97
C THR A 378 -5.04 20.42 -16.54
N VAL A 379 -4.91 20.23 -15.23
CA VAL A 379 -4.29 19.02 -14.67
C VAL A 379 -5.11 17.78 -15.04
N ALA A 380 -6.44 17.88 -15.10
CA ALA A 380 -7.31 16.79 -15.54
C ALA A 380 -7.01 16.35 -16.99
N ASP A 381 -6.62 17.27 -17.89
CA ASP A 381 -6.23 16.92 -19.25
C ASP A 381 -4.95 16.08 -19.29
N ILE A 382 -3.99 16.34 -18.39
CA ILE A 382 -2.78 15.52 -18.23
C ILE A 382 -3.16 14.10 -17.75
N THR A 383 -4.10 14.00 -16.78
CA THR A 383 -4.60 12.73 -16.28
C THR A 383 -5.20 11.87 -17.40
N ILE A 384 -6.12 12.47 -18.18
CA ILE A 384 -6.82 11.83 -19.29
C ILE A 384 -5.81 11.36 -20.36
N GLU A 385 -4.90 12.25 -20.75
CA GLU A 385 -3.93 11.94 -21.80
C GLU A 385 -2.95 10.86 -21.38
N ARG A 386 -2.52 10.84 -20.10
CA ARG A 386 -1.73 9.72 -19.59
C ARG A 386 -2.48 8.40 -19.76
N MET A 387 -3.74 8.35 -19.35
CA MET A 387 -4.53 7.14 -19.43
C MET A 387 -4.76 6.68 -20.88
N ARG A 388 -4.96 7.63 -21.81
CA ARG A 388 -5.04 7.33 -23.25
C ARG A 388 -3.76 6.70 -23.79
N ARG A 389 -2.61 7.31 -23.48
CA ARG A 389 -1.30 6.79 -23.94
C ARG A 389 -1.01 5.41 -23.37
N VAL A 390 -1.32 5.20 -22.09
CA VAL A 390 -1.14 3.92 -21.44
C VAL A 390 -2.08 2.87 -22.04
N ALA A 391 -3.36 3.21 -22.26
CA ALA A 391 -4.32 2.33 -22.93
C ALA A 391 -3.83 1.88 -24.30
N LYS A 392 -3.40 2.85 -25.14
CA LYS A 392 -2.84 2.57 -26.46
C LYS A 392 -1.63 1.66 -26.40
N GLN A 393 -0.65 1.99 -25.53
CA GLN A 393 0.58 1.20 -25.38
C GLN A 393 0.29 -0.26 -24.95
N TYR A 394 -0.70 -0.46 -24.07
CA TYR A 394 -1.02 -1.80 -23.59
C TYR A 394 -1.87 -2.58 -24.58
N SER A 395 -2.80 -1.94 -25.28
CA SER A 395 -3.56 -2.57 -26.37
C SER A 395 -2.65 -3.07 -27.49
N GLU A 396 -1.67 -2.26 -27.90
CA GLU A 396 -0.66 -2.64 -28.90
C GLU A 396 0.22 -3.81 -28.42
N SER A 397 0.61 -3.85 -27.13
CA SER A 397 1.47 -4.91 -26.61
C SER A 397 0.74 -6.23 -26.38
N ASP A 398 -0.55 -6.20 -26.06
CA ASP A 398 -1.33 -7.37 -25.70
C ASP A 398 -2.21 -7.90 -26.86
N ASN A 399 -2.13 -7.25 -28.03
CA ASN A 399 -3.00 -7.50 -29.21
C ASN A 399 -4.51 -7.54 -28.85
N SER A 400 -4.93 -6.61 -27.99
CA SER A 400 -6.29 -6.59 -27.43
C SER A 400 -6.87 -5.17 -27.51
N ASP A 401 -7.77 -4.95 -28.44
CA ASP A 401 -8.32 -3.60 -28.72
C ASP A 401 -9.29 -3.07 -27.64
N ASN A 402 -9.78 -3.89 -26.71
CA ASN A 402 -10.87 -3.51 -25.80
C ASN A 402 -10.62 -3.73 -24.31
N LEU A 403 -9.42 -4.13 -23.89
CA LEU A 403 -9.13 -4.41 -22.48
C LEU A 403 -8.86 -3.15 -21.63
N PHE A 404 -8.47 -2.05 -22.28
CA PHE A 404 -8.06 -0.82 -21.59
C PHE A 404 -8.98 0.33 -22.01
N GLY A 405 -10.04 0.54 -21.22
CA GLY A 405 -11.02 1.59 -21.48
C GLY A 405 -11.36 2.37 -20.21
N PHE A 406 -11.90 3.58 -20.39
CA PHE A 406 -12.44 4.43 -19.33
C PHE A 406 -13.42 5.46 -19.88
N GLY A 407 -14.43 5.80 -19.09
CA GLY A 407 -15.31 6.95 -19.33
C GLY A 407 -14.75 8.20 -18.68
N VAL A 408 -14.86 9.34 -19.35
CA VAL A 408 -14.55 10.67 -18.79
C VAL A 408 -15.84 11.41 -18.52
N PHE A 409 -16.01 11.89 -17.30
CA PHE A 409 -17.19 12.63 -16.85
C PHE A 409 -16.76 14.02 -16.37
N ARG A 410 -17.48 15.05 -16.78
CA ARG A 410 -17.27 16.41 -16.26
C ARG A 410 -18.40 16.75 -15.27
N MET A 411 -18.00 17.21 -14.10
CA MET A 411 -18.96 17.76 -13.14
C MET A 411 -19.45 19.13 -13.63
N PRO A 412 -20.74 19.42 -13.48
CA PRO A 412 -21.26 20.76 -13.73
C PRO A 412 -20.56 21.77 -12.81
N SER A 413 -20.28 22.96 -13.35
CA SER A 413 -19.67 24.09 -12.62
C SER A 413 -20.65 24.73 -11.63
#